data_e1ece0e5cb883cd5a8f73890d4cfc977
#
_entry.id   e1ece0e5cb883cd5a8f73890d4cfc977
#
_cell.length_a   1.000
_cell.length_b   1.000
_cell.length_c   1.000
_cell.angle_alpha   90.00
_cell.angle_beta   90.00
_cell.angle_gamma   90.00
#
_symmetry.space_group_name_H-M   'P 1'
#
loop_
_entity.id
_entity.type
_entity.pdbx_description
1 polymer ?
#
loop_
_entity_poly.entity_id
_entity_poly.type
_entity_poly.pdbx_seq_one_letter_code
_entity_poly.pdbx_strand_id
1 'polypeptide(L)'
;LEAARKYPDVIFAHATGIKRAPNVATYMADFYQVYYLNGLAAGALTKTGKVGYVAAFPIPEVKRHINAFALGVRAVRPDAQVLVRWINAWYAPAKAREATEALLAQGADVFAFTEDTPTVIQTAARKGAYSFGHYSPMLKFAPDHVVSGQIVHWDVIYIDFLKKVKEGVYTPRNLENVDYFWLLQHGAVEMGADYGVPINPKHVPLLKAAQMSVEGKKVPVYDRIMSLLGAMKRPNPTFDPFTGPIKDRKGVVRIPAGRKATLNELLTME
;
A
#
# COMPACT_ATOMS: atom_id res chain seq x y z
N LEU A 1 -19.24 8.74 -15.83
CA LEU A 1 -20.70 8.47 -15.97
C LEU A 1 -21.31 9.01 -17.26
N GLU A 2 -20.71 9.99 -17.94
CA GLU A 2 -21.23 10.53 -19.18
C GLU A 2 -21.25 9.50 -20.31
N ALA A 3 -20.13 8.80 -20.55
CA ALA A 3 -20.06 7.72 -21.51
C ALA A 3 -21.10 6.60 -21.21
N ALA A 4 -21.27 6.26 -19.93
CA ALA A 4 -22.24 5.24 -19.51
C ALA A 4 -23.67 5.62 -19.85
N ARG A 5 -24.05 6.89 -19.72
CA ARG A 5 -25.37 7.38 -20.13
C ARG A 5 -25.55 7.37 -21.65
N LYS A 6 -24.49 7.67 -22.39
CA LYS A 6 -24.51 7.67 -23.87
C LYS A 6 -24.60 6.24 -24.45
N TYR A 7 -24.05 5.25 -23.72
CA TYR A 7 -23.98 3.86 -24.16
C TYR A 7 -24.59 2.93 -23.09
N PRO A 8 -25.92 2.93 -22.92
CA PRO A 8 -26.60 2.25 -21.82
C PRO A 8 -26.50 0.72 -21.86
N ASP A 9 -26.23 0.13 -23.02
CA ASP A 9 -26.08 -1.31 -23.20
C ASP A 9 -24.61 -1.78 -23.12
N VAL A 10 -23.68 -0.87 -22.86
CA VAL A 10 -22.26 -1.18 -22.64
C VAL A 10 -21.99 -1.29 -21.15
N ILE A 11 -21.26 -2.33 -20.76
CA ILE A 11 -20.73 -2.52 -19.41
C ILE A 11 -19.44 -1.73 -19.26
N PHE A 12 -19.37 -0.88 -18.23
CA PHE A 12 -18.18 -0.14 -17.84
C PHE A 12 -17.66 -0.63 -16.48
N ALA A 13 -16.35 -0.82 -16.38
CA ALA A 13 -15.66 -1.05 -15.12
C ALA A 13 -14.63 0.08 -14.91
N HIS A 14 -14.77 0.84 -13.83
CA HIS A 14 -13.95 2.02 -13.54
C HIS A 14 -12.91 1.70 -12.47
N ALA A 15 -11.63 1.69 -12.88
CA ALA A 15 -10.51 1.50 -11.96
C ALA A 15 -10.45 2.65 -10.93
N THR A 16 -10.33 2.30 -9.64
CA THR A 16 -10.26 3.23 -8.51
C THR A 16 -11.40 4.27 -8.46
N GLY A 17 -12.50 3.96 -9.16
CA GLY A 17 -13.70 4.81 -9.20
C GLY A 17 -14.50 4.73 -7.90
N ILE A 18 -15.28 5.80 -7.62
CA ILE A 18 -16.17 5.87 -6.46
C ILE A 18 -17.65 6.04 -6.84
N LYS A 19 -17.93 6.28 -8.13
CA LYS A 19 -19.29 6.49 -8.64
C LYS A 19 -19.69 5.34 -9.54
N ARG A 20 -20.83 4.73 -9.26
CA ARG A 20 -21.43 3.63 -10.00
C ARG A 20 -22.75 4.02 -10.64
N ALA A 21 -23.23 3.21 -11.57
CA ALA A 21 -24.51 3.33 -12.26
C ALA A 21 -24.98 1.92 -12.67
N PRO A 22 -26.21 1.72 -13.16
CA PRO A 22 -26.68 0.40 -13.58
C PRO A 22 -25.73 -0.36 -14.52
N ASN A 23 -25.01 0.37 -15.37
CA ASN A 23 -24.00 -0.19 -16.29
C ASN A 23 -22.55 0.17 -15.95
N VAL A 24 -22.28 0.68 -14.73
CA VAL A 24 -20.93 1.05 -14.27
C VAL A 24 -20.62 0.40 -12.93
N ALA A 25 -19.66 -0.52 -12.94
CA ALA A 25 -19.01 -1.05 -11.74
C ALA A 25 -17.76 -0.24 -11.38
N THR A 26 -17.29 -0.35 -10.15
CA THR A 26 -15.98 0.13 -9.70
C THR A 26 -15.11 -1.03 -9.24
N TYR A 27 -13.78 -0.86 -9.36
CA TYR A 27 -12.84 -1.84 -8.84
C TYR A 27 -11.54 -1.18 -8.37
N MET A 28 -10.96 -1.75 -7.33
CA MET A 28 -9.71 -1.34 -6.73
C MET A 28 -8.97 -2.57 -6.17
N ALA A 29 -7.67 -2.65 -6.43
CA ALA A 29 -6.74 -3.48 -5.68
C ALA A 29 -5.99 -2.57 -4.71
N ASP A 30 -6.31 -2.63 -3.41
CA ASP A 30 -5.77 -1.68 -2.44
C ASP A 30 -4.55 -2.23 -1.71
N PHE A 31 -3.52 -1.40 -1.60
CA PHE A 31 -2.20 -1.78 -1.10
C PHE A 31 -1.99 -1.53 0.40
N TYR A 32 -2.93 -0.97 1.15
CA TYR A 32 -2.68 -0.54 2.53
C TYR A 32 -2.12 -1.64 3.43
N GLN A 33 -2.55 -2.90 3.23
CA GLN A 33 -2.04 -4.03 3.99
C GLN A 33 -0.55 -4.26 3.74
N VAL A 34 -0.12 -4.18 2.48
CA VAL A 34 1.30 -4.31 2.11
C VAL A 34 2.11 -3.10 2.54
N TYR A 35 1.54 -1.89 2.46
CA TYR A 35 2.19 -0.70 3.01
C TYR A 35 2.47 -0.82 4.51
N TYR A 36 1.56 -1.40 5.28
CA TYR A 36 1.80 -1.69 6.69
C TYR A 36 2.99 -2.66 6.89
N LEU A 37 3.04 -3.76 6.13
CA LEU A 37 4.12 -4.73 6.20
C LEU A 37 5.48 -4.11 5.81
N ASN A 38 5.48 -3.31 4.75
CA ASN A 38 6.66 -2.55 4.34
C ASN A 38 7.05 -1.48 5.38
N GLY A 39 6.08 -0.93 6.09
CA GLY A 39 6.30 -0.05 7.24
C GLY A 39 7.05 -0.74 8.39
N LEU A 40 6.71 -2.01 8.70
CA LEU A 40 7.46 -2.80 9.68
C LEU A 40 8.94 -2.93 9.27
N ALA A 41 9.19 -3.28 8.00
CA ALA A 41 10.56 -3.38 7.47
C ALA A 41 11.27 -2.01 7.51
N ALA A 42 10.59 -0.92 7.15
CA ALA A 42 11.14 0.43 7.19
C ALA A 42 11.54 0.86 8.60
N GLY A 43 10.69 0.56 9.60
CA GLY A 43 10.98 0.84 11.01
C GLY A 43 12.19 0.08 11.53
N ALA A 44 12.42 -1.15 11.04
CA ALA A 44 13.58 -1.96 11.38
C ALA A 44 14.87 -1.46 10.72
N LEU A 45 14.80 -0.94 9.50
CA LEU A 45 15.95 -0.58 8.68
C LEU A 45 16.41 0.86 8.89
N THR A 46 15.51 1.77 9.29
CA THR A 46 15.90 3.17 9.50
C THR A 46 16.89 3.33 10.65
N LYS A 47 18.00 3.97 10.39
CA LYS A 47 19.02 4.33 11.39
C LYS A 47 18.72 5.68 12.03
N THR A 48 18.22 6.61 11.22
CA THR A 48 17.94 7.99 11.65
C THR A 48 16.60 8.16 12.36
N GLY A 49 15.68 7.21 12.22
CA GLY A 49 14.29 7.34 12.65
C GLY A 49 13.46 8.24 11.74
N LYS A 50 13.99 8.67 10.59
CA LYS A 50 13.28 9.49 9.60
C LYS A 50 13.07 8.69 8.33
N VAL A 51 11.82 8.49 7.98
CA VAL A 51 11.41 7.72 6.80
C VAL A 51 10.72 8.65 5.82
N GLY A 52 11.18 8.68 4.58
CA GLY A 52 10.62 9.53 3.53
C GLY A 52 9.44 8.87 2.81
N TYR A 53 8.44 9.67 2.47
CA TYR A 53 7.32 9.24 1.63
C TYR A 53 7.05 10.27 0.54
N VAL A 54 7.19 9.87 -0.73
CA VAL A 54 6.84 10.72 -1.88
C VAL A 54 5.45 10.33 -2.35
N ALA A 55 4.52 11.29 -2.31
CA ALA A 55 3.10 11.05 -2.53
C ALA A 55 2.58 11.86 -3.73
N ALA A 56 1.74 11.21 -4.57
CA ALA A 56 1.16 11.85 -5.75
C ALA A 56 0.14 12.92 -5.37
N PHE A 57 -1.05 12.54 -4.91
CA PHE A 57 -2.14 13.46 -4.59
C PHE A 57 -2.70 13.19 -3.18
N PRO A 58 -3.16 14.23 -2.45
CA PRO A 58 -3.73 14.09 -1.10
C PRO A 58 -5.17 13.54 -1.11
N ILE A 59 -5.39 12.44 -1.82
CA ILE A 59 -6.68 11.73 -1.89
C ILE A 59 -6.75 10.61 -0.84
N PRO A 60 -7.95 10.13 -0.48
CA PRO A 60 -8.12 9.12 0.57
C PRO A 60 -7.30 7.84 0.36
N GLU A 61 -7.17 7.37 -0.88
CA GLU A 61 -6.34 6.20 -1.22
C GLU A 61 -4.89 6.39 -0.78
N VAL A 62 -4.25 7.49 -1.20
CA VAL A 62 -2.84 7.78 -0.90
C VAL A 62 -2.64 8.04 0.60
N LYS A 63 -3.58 8.75 1.25
CA LYS A 63 -3.55 8.97 2.70
C LYS A 63 -3.66 7.66 3.47
N ARG A 64 -4.49 6.72 3.02
CA ARG A 64 -4.63 5.38 3.59
C ARG A 64 -3.32 4.59 3.49
N HIS A 65 -2.64 4.63 2.35
CA HIS A 65 -1.33 4.02 2.16
C HIS A 65 -0.27 4.60 3.11
N ILE A 66 -0.20 5.94 3.21
CA ILE A 66 0.71 6.63 4.13
C ILE A 66 0.42 6.26 5.59
N ASN A 67 -0.86 6.26 5.98
CA ASN A 67 -1.26 5.95 7.35
C ASN A 67 -0.94 4.50 7.73
N ALA A 68 -1.22 3.54 6.84
CA ALA A 68 -0.86 2.14 7.06
C ALA A 68 0.65 1.95 7.18
N PHE A 69 1.42 2.58 6.29
CA PHE A 69 2.88 2.56 6.34
C PHE A 69 3.41 3.15 7.65
N ALA A 70 2.89 4.30 8.06
CA ALA A 70 3.30 4.96 9.31
C ALA A 70 2.96 4.12 10.56
N LEU A 71 1.81 3.43 10.57
CA LEU A 71 1.47 2.48 11.63
C LEU A 71 2.48 1.34 11.70
N GLY A 72 2.88 0.77 10.56
CA GLY A 72 3.92 -0.26 10.50
C GLY A 72 5.27 0.24 10.99
N VAL A 73 5.74 1.41 10.53
CA VAL A 73 7.00 2.03 10.98
C VAL A 73 7.02 2.17 12.51
N ARG A 74 5.96 2.74 13.08
CA ARG A 74 5.86 3.00 14.52
C ARG A 74 5.64 1.76 15.37
N ALA A 75 5.11 0.70 14.80
CA ALA A 75 5.00 -0.59 15.50
C ALA A 75 6.38 -1.19 15.83
N VAL A 76 7.41 -0.89 15.03
CA VAL A 76 8.80 -1.31 15.26
C VAL A 76 9.60 -0.22 15.94
N ARG A 77 9.45 1.03 15.52
CA ARG A 77 10.18 2.19 16.02
C ARG A 77 9.21 3.33 16.38
N PRO A 78 8.72 3.38 17.62
CA PRO A 78 7.65 4.30 18.04
C PRO A 78 8.00 5.80 17.89
N ASP A 79 9.27 6.16 18.01
CA ASP A 79 9.82 7.52 17.86
C ASP A 79 10.04 7.95 16.41
N ALA A 80 9.93 7.02 15.46
CA ALA A 80 10.18 7.33 14.05
C ALA A 80 9.15 8.29 13.46
N GLN A 81 9.64 9.12 12.54
CA GLN A 81 8.85 10.10 11.80
C GLN A 81 8.74 9.69 10.34
N VAL A 82 7.53 9.70 9.80
CA VAL A 82 7.27 9.58 8.37
C VAL A 82 7.10 10.99 7.80
N LEU A 83 8.07 11.41 6.98
CA LEU A 83 8.13 12.72 6.34
C LEU A 83 7.52 12.61 4.95
N VAL A 84 6.44 13.35 4.68
CA VAL A 84 5.69 13.26 3.42
C VAL A 84 5.94 14.47 2.54
N ARG A 85 6.19 14.24 1.25
CA ARG A 85 6.24 15.28 0.20
C ARG A 85 5.22 14.96 -0.89
N TRP A 86 4.30 15.90 -1.12
CA TRP A 86 3.30 15.83 -2.18
C TRP A 86 3.85 16.43 -3.46
N ILE A 87 3.79 15.67 -4.58
CA ILE A 87 4.27 16.14 -5.89
C ILE A 87 3.15 16.60 -6.81
N ASN A 88 1.88 16.36 -6.43
CA ASN A 88 0.66 16.70 -7.19
C ASN A 88 0.71 16.21 -8.65
N ALA A 89 1.21 14.98 -8.84
CA ALA A 89 1.25 14.28 -10.11
C ALA A 89 1.40 12.77 -9.88
N TRP A 90 0.80 11.95 -10.75
CA TRP A 90 1.06 10.50 -10.77
C TRP A 90 2.39 10.20 -11.45
N TYR A 91 2.69 10.89 -12.54
CA TYR A 91 3.93 10.71 -13.31
C TYR A 91 4.67 12.04 -13.47
N ALA A 92 5.71 12.26 -12.69
CA ALA A 92 6.55 13.45 -12.74
C ALA A 92 7.97 13.17 -12.21
N PRO A 93 8.85 12.52 -13.00
CA PRO A 93 10.19 12.12 -12.55
C PRO A 93 11.03 13.24 -11.93
N ALA A 94 10.97 14.46 -12.50
CA ALA A 94 11.70 15.60 -11.98
C ALA A 94 11.23 15.99 -10.56
N LYS A 95 9.91 16.09 -10.34
CA LYS A 95 9.33 16.40 -9.03
C LYS A 95 9.58 15.28 -8.02
N ALA A 96 9.52 14.01 -8.45
CA ALA A 96 9.82 12.86 -7.60
C ALA A 96 11.28 12.89 -7.13
N ARG A 97 12.22 13.27 -8.00
CA ARG A 97 13.63 13.46 -7.65
C ARG A 97 13.81 14.59 -6.63
N GLU A 98 13.28 15.77 -6.91
CA GLU A 98 13.37 16.93 -6.01
C GLU A 98 12.79 16.62 -4.63
N ALA A 99 11.63 15.97 -4.58
CA ALA A 99 10.99 15.56 -3.33
C ALA A 99 11.86 14.56 -2.56
N THR A 100 12.47 13.59 -3.25
CA THR A 100 13.35 12.59 -2.64
C THR A 100 14.61 13.25 -2.11
N GLU A 101 15.25 14.12 -2.88
CA GLU A 101 16.46 14.86 -2.46
C GLU A 101 16.18 15.76 -1.24
N ALA A 102 15.02 16.43 -1.22
CA ALA A 102 14.61 17.23 -0.07
C ALA A 102 14.35 16.39 1.19
N LEU A 103 13.85 15.18 1.07
CA LEU A 103 13.67 14.24 2.19
C LEU A 103 15.00 13.67 2.66
N LEU A 104 15.90 13.33 1.75
CA LEU A 104 17.30 12.93 2.07
C LEU A 104 18.03 14.03 2.85
N ALA A 105 17.90 15.29 2.43
CA ALA A 105 18.47 16.44 3.12
C ALA A 105 17.91 16.62 4.54
N GLN A 106 16.67 16.17 4.81
CA GLN A 106 16.08 16.15 6.15
C GLN A 106 16.52 14.93 6.97
N GLY A 107 17.33 14.04 6.40
CA GLY A 107 17.90 12.86 7.05
C GLY A 107 17.06 11.59 6.88
N ALA A 108 16.10 11.54 5.94
CA ALA A 108 15.41 10.30 5.63
C ALA A 108 16.41 9.30 4.99
N ASP A 109 16.37 8.05 5.47
CA ASP A 109 17.27 6.97 5.04
C ASP A 109 16.53 5.70 4.55
N VAL A 110 15.19 5.71 4.60
CA VAL A 110 14.31 4.69 4.03
C VAL A 110 13.15 5.38 3.34
N PHE A 111 12.71 4.88 2.17
CA PHE A 111 11.72 5.53 1.33
C PHE A 111 10.58 4.61 0.90
N ALA A 112 9.36 5.15 0.92
CA ALA A 112 8.20 4.63 0.22
C ALA A 112 7.58 5.73 -0.65
N PHE A 113 6.71 5.36 -1.58
CA PHE A 113 6.08 6.32 -2.45
C PHE A 113 4.76 5.77 -3.03
N THR A 114 3.94 6.68 -3.54
CA THR A 114 2.73 6.40 -4.31
C THR A 114 2.74 7.33 -5.53
N GLU A 115 3.50 6.98 -6.55
CA GLU A 115 3.62 7.64 -7.85
C GLU A 115 4.18 6.65 -8.87
N ASP A 116 4.09 6.94 -10.16
CA ASP A 116 4.24 5.94 -11.23
C ASP A 116 5.64 5.92 -11.88
N THR A 117 6.71 6.29 -11.11
CA THR A 117 8.07 6.22 -11.63
C THR A 117 9.04 5.53 -10.66
N PRO A 118 10.13 4.91 -11.14
CA PRO A 118 11.17 4.38 -10.26
C PRO A 118 12.13 5.45 -9.71
N THR A 119 11.85 6.73 -9.94
CA THR A 119 12.78 7.83 -9.66
C THR A 119 13.11 7.96 -8.18
N VAL A 120 12.13 7.72 -7.29
CA VAL A 120 12.36 7.71 -5.83
C VAL A 120 13.39 6.65 -5.47
N ILE A 121 13.24 5.41 -5.96
CA ILE A 121 14.16 4.30 -5.74
C ILE A 121 15.58 4.66 -6.20
N GLN A 122 15.70 5.11 -7.45
CA GLN A 122 16.99 5.42 -8.06
C GLN A 122 17.70 6.59 -7.34
N THR A 123 16.94 7.59 -6.91
CA THR A 123 17.48 8.75 -6.22
C THR A 123 17.92 8.40 -4.79
N ALA A 124 17.09 7.65 -4.06
CA ALA A 124 17.41 7.16 -2.71
C ALA A 124 18.64 6.24 -2.71
N ALA A 125 18.71 5.30 -3.65
CA ALA A 125 19.80 4.34 -3.77
C ALA A 125 21.19 5.00 -3.98
N ARG A 126 21.25 6.12 -4.73
CA ARG A 126 22.50 6.89 -4.92
C ARG A 126 23.10 7.42 -3.60
N LYS A 127 22.29 7.51 -2.56
CA LYS A 127 22.67 7.93 -1.21
C LYS A 127 22.70 6.78 -0.22
N GLY A 128 22.62 5.54 -0.69
CA GLY A 128 22.63 4.34 0.14
C GLY A 128 21.35 4.12 0.96
N ALA A 129 20.27 4.84 0.65
CA ALA A 129 19.00 4.70 1.33
C ALA A 129 18.18 3.51 0.76
N TYR A 130 17.44 2.82 1.65
CA TYR A 130 16.55 1.74 1.25
C TYR A 130 15.22 2.26 0.70
N SER A 131 14.56 1.44 -0.10
CA SER A 131 13.24 1.80 -0.66
C SER A 131 12.34 0.60 -0.87
N PHE A 132 11.04 0.90 -1.06
CA PHE A 132 9.99 -0.06 -1.38
C PHE A 132 9.40 0.30 -2.74
N GLY A 133 9.21 -0.71 -3.61
CA GLY A 133 8.58 -0.54 -4.92
C GLY A 133 7.09 -0.23 -4.81
N HIS A 134 6.50 0.24 -5.91
CA HIS A 134 5.07 0.53 -6.01
C HIS A 134 4.51 -0.01 -7.32
N TYR A 135 3.33 -0.63 -7.24
CA TYR A 135 2.53 -1.12 -8.35
C TYR A 135 3.06 -2.36 -9.09
N SER A 136 4.37 -2.48 -9.25
CA SER A 136 5.02 -3.55 -9.99
C SER A 136 6.37 -3.92 -9.35
N PRO A 137 6.98 -5.06 -9.70
CA PRO A 137 8.33 -5.39 -9.26
C PRO A 137 9.35 -4.33 -9.67
N MET A 138 10.03 -3.77 -8.69
CA MET A 138 10.99 -2.67 -8.92
C MET A 138 12.44 -3.00 -8.50
N LEU A 139 12.71 -4.26 -8.15
CA LEU A 139 14.04 -4.72 -7.74
C LEU A 139 15.14 -4.34 -8.74
N LYS A 140 14.85 -4.43 -10.04
CA LYS A 140 15.79 -4.13 -11.13
C LYS A 140 16.33 -2.69 -11.13
N PHE A 141 15.62 -1.74 -10.52
CA PHE A 141 16.03 -0.32 -10.53
C PHE A 141 17.07 0.02 -9.46
N ALA A 142 17.17 -0.79 -8.39
CA ALA A 142 18.23 -0.70 -7.38
C ALA A 142 18.31 -2.03 -6.58
N PRO A 143 18.96 -3.07 -7.13
CA PRO A 143 18.95 -4.43 -6.55
C PRO A 143 19.49 -4.54 -5.13
N ASP A 144 20.35 -3.59 -4.73
CA ASP A 144 20.93 -3.57 -3.39
C ASP A 144 20.16 -2.73 -2.37
N HIS A 145 19.14 -1.97 -2.83
CA HIS A 145 18.44 -0.99 -1.98
C HIS A 145 16.92 -1.17 -1.95
N VAL A 146 16.35 -1.89 -2.93
CA VAL A 146 14.93 -2.25 -2.89
C VAL A 146 14.74 -3.41 -1.93
N VAL A 147 13.93 -3.22 -0.91
CA VAL A 147 13.66 -4.21 0.15
C VAL A 147 12.48 -5.11 -0.21
N SER A 148 11.41 -4.52 -0.67
CA SER A 148 10.13 -5.13 -1.02
C SER A 148 9.31 -4.13 -1.83
N GLY A 149 8.01 -4.33 -1.97
CA GLY A 149 7.10 -3.40 -2.63
C GLY A 149 5.66 -3.90 -2.61
N GLN A 150 4.80 -3.18 -3.30
CA GLN A 150 3.42 -3.55 -3.58
C GLN A 150 3.31 -3.90 -5.07
N ILE A 151 2.78 -5.08 -5.34
CA ILE A 151 2.56 -5.57 -6.71
C ILE A 151 1.06 -5.77 -6.88
N VAL A 152 0.51 -5.28 -8.00
CA VAL A 152 -0.89 -5.47 -8.36
C VAL A 152 -1.05 -6.62 -9.35
N HIS A 153 -2.12 -7.39 -9.17
CA HIS A 153 -2.58 -8.44 -10.06
C HIS A 153 -3.96 -8.08 -10.61
N TRP A 154 -4.00 -7.18 -11.57
CA TRP A 154 -5.25 -6.74 -12.21
C TRP A 154 -5.97 -7.87 -12.94
N ASP A 155 -5.21 -8.83 -13.46
CA ASP A 155 -5.73 -10.02 -14.13
C ASP A 155 -6.73 -10.79 -13.26
N VAL A 156 -6.48 -10.89 -11.96
CA VAL A 156 -7.40 -11.58 -11.01
C VAL A 156 -8.77 -10.91 -11.00
N ILE A 157 -8.81 -9.57 -10.94
CA ILE A 157 -10.07 -8.80 -10.98
C ILE A 157 -10.71 -8.89 -12.37
N TYR A 158 -9.93 -8.73 -13.43
CA TYR A 158 -10.45 -8.76 -14.80
C TYR A 158 -11.06 -10.11 -15.16
N ILE A 159 -10.38 -11.20 -14.80
CA ILE A 159 -10.86 -12.55 -15.07
C ILE A 159 -12.18 -12.82 -14.32
N ASP A 160 -12.26 -12.48 -13.02
CA ASP A 160 -13.48 -12.66 -12.24
C ASP A 160 -14.65 -11.81 -12.81
N PHE A 161 -14.39 -10.54 -13.11
CA PHE A 161 -15.40 -9.64 -13.66
C PHE A 161 -15.92 -10.11 -15.02
N LEU A 162 -15.01 -10.42 -15.96
CA LEU A 162 -15.38 -10.89 -17.30
C LEU A 162 -16.09 -12.25 -17.28
N LYS A 163 -15.70 -13.14 -16.37
CA LYS A 163 -16.40 -14.42 -16.16
C LYS A 163 -17.85 -14.18 -15.76
N LYS A 164 -18.10 -13.29 -14.81
CA LYS A 164 -19.46 -12.94 -14.34
C LYS A 164 -20.29 -12.26 -15.44
N VAL A 165 -19.66 -11.43 -16.30
CA VAL A 165 -20.31 -10.88 -17.49
C VAL A 165 -20.69 -11.99 -18.46
N LYS A 166 -19.77 -12.90 -18.77
CA LYS A 166 -20.02 -14.04 -19.68
C LYS A 166 -21.12 -14.97 -19.17
N GLU A 167 -21.21 -15.17 -17.87
CA GLU A 167 -22.22 -16.00 -17.22
C GLU A 167 -23.57 -15.29 -17.06
N GLY A 168 -23.69 -14.02 -17.47
CA GLY A 168 -24.91 -13.21 -17.34
C GLY A 168 -25.22 -12.75 -15.91
N VAL A 169 -24.30 -12.95 -14.97
CA VAL A 169 -24.42 -12.46 -13.58
C VAL A 169 -24.34 -10.93 -13.58
N TYR A 170 -23.39 -10.37 -14.33
CA TYR A 170 -23.26 -8.93 -14.54
C TYR A 170 -23.81 -8.53 -15.91
N THR A 171 -24.72 -7.56 -15.89
CA THR A 171 -25.40 -7.03 -17.07
C THR A 171 -25.32 -5.50 -17.06
N PRO A 172 -25.64 -4.81 -18.18
CA PRO A 172 -25.70 -3.34 -18.18
C PRO A 172 -26.77 -2.72 -17.26
N ARG A 173 -27.44 -3.52 -16.41
CA ARG A 173 -28.58 -3.05 -15.62
C ARG A 173 -28.51 -3.37 -14.13
N ASN A 174 -27.38 -3.94 -13.66
CA ASN A 174 -27.26 -4.39 -12.26
C ASN A 174 -25.88 -4.14 -11.63
N LEU A 175 -25.12 -3.16 -12.13
CA LEU A 175 -23.75 -2.90 -11.66
C LEU A 175 -23.65 -1.81 -10.59
N GLU A 176 -24.72 -1.12 -10.24
CA GLU A 176 -24.72 0.01 -9.29
C GLU A 176 -24.21 -0.37 -7.88
N ASN A 177 -24.29 -1.66 -7.53
CA ASN A 177 -23.78 -2.20 -6.26
C ASN A 177 -22.52 -3.05 -6.43
N VAL A 178 -21.93 -3.10 -7.63
CA VAL A 178 -20.72 -3.87 -7.90
C VAL A 178 -19.49 -3.02 -7.64
N ASP A 179 -18.81 -3.32 -6.54
CA ASP A 179 -17.60 -2.63 -6.09
C ASP A 179 -16.55 -3.64 -5.62
N TYR A 180 -15.48 -3.77 -6.36
CA TYR A 180 -14.35 -4.61 -5.98
C TYR A 180 -13.40 -3.78 -5.14
N PHE A 181 -13.32 -4.08 -3.85
CA PHE A 181 -12.26 -3.57 -2.98
C PHE A 181 -11.41 -4.77 -2.53
N TRP A 182 -10.49 -5.16 -3.41
CA TRP A 182 -9.73 -6.40 -3.25
C TRP A 182 -8.34 -6.15 -2.65
N LEU A 183 -7.95 -7.08 -1.77
CA LEU A 183 -6.78 -7.04 -0.92
C LEU A 183 -5.95 -8.33 -1.09
N LEU A 184 -4.97 -8.55 -0.22
CA LEU A 184 -4.13 -9.75 -0.19
C LEU A 184 -4.92 -11.07 -0.20
N GLN A 185 -6.03 -11.14 0.53
CA GLN A 185 -6.89 -12.33 0.61
C GLN A 185 -7.55 -12.71 -0.72
N HIS A 186 -7.69 -11.76 -1.63
CA HIS A 186 -8.32 -11.98 -2.93
C HIS A 186 -7.29 -12.27 -4.03
N GLY A 187 -5.99 -12.24 -3.72
CA GLY A 187 -4.91 -12.41 -4.68
C GLY A 187 -4.69 -11.23 -5.63
N ALA A 188 -5.43 -10.12 -5.46
CA ALA A 188 -5.28 -8.93 -6.32
C ALA A 188 -4.05 -8.08 -5.97
N VAL A 189 -3.46 -8.32 -4.80
CA VAL A 189 -2.29 -7.61 -4.29
C VAL A 189 -1.26 -8.61 -3.81
N GLU A 190 0.02 -8.34 -4.05
CA GLU A 190 1.15 -9.11 -3.56
C GLU A 190 2.15 -8.20 -2.86
N MET A 191 2.76 -8.69 -1.78
CA MET A 191 3.97 -8.12 -1.21
C MET A 191 5.17 -8.72 -1.94
N GLY A 192 5.99 -7.87 -2.61
CA GLY A 192 7.12 -8.40 -3.36
C GLY A 192 8.20 -7.37 -3.70
N ALA A 193 9.44 -7.78 -3.53
CA ALA A 193 10.58 -7.17 -4.23
C ALA A 193 10.54 -7.58 -5.72
N ASP A 194 10.10 -8.80 -5.98
CA ASP A 194 9.79 -9.37 -7.29
C ASP A 194 8.59 -10.32 -7.15
N TYR A 195 8.04 -10.81 -8.25
CA TYR A 195 6.96 -11.81 -8.24
C TYR A 195 7.37 -13.05 -7.46
N GLY A 196 6.54 -13.46 -6.49
CA GLY A 196 6.82 -14.59 -5.62
C GLY A 196 7.95 -14.38 -4.61
N VAL A 197 8.57 -13.22 -4.56
CA VAL A 197 9.68 -12.89 -3.64
C VAL A 197 9.25 -11.75 -2.71
N PRO A 198 8.62 -12.05 -1.56
CA PRO A 198 8.06 -11.02 -0.66
C PRO A 198 9.09 -9.99 -0.20
N ILE A 199 10.29 -10.42 0.11
CA ILE A 199 11.38 -9.56 0.58
C ILE A 199 12.64 -9.92 -0.19
N ASN A 200 13.38 -8.92 -0.65
CA ASN A 200 14.68 -9.10 -1.28
C ASN A 200 15.61 -9.93 -0.36
N PRO A 201 16.12 -11.10 -0.81
CA PRO A 201 16.96 -11.98 0.01
C PRO A 201 18.15 -11.29 0.67
N LYS A 202 18.70 -10.23 0.05
CA LYS A 202 19.82 -9.45 0.59
C LYS A 202 19.49 -8.78 1.93
N HIS A 203 18.22 -8.45 2.17
CA HIS A 203 17.79 -7.75 3.38
C HIS A 203 17.17 -8.65 4.44
N VAL A 204 16.92 -9.91 4.13
CA VAL A 204 16.38 -10.91 5.08
C VAL A 204 17.23 -11.03 6.35
N PRO A 205 18.59 -11.13 6.28
CA PRO A 205 19.42 -11.21 7.48
C PRO A 205 19.25 -9.98 8.41
N LEU A 206 19.17 -8.78 7.85
CA LEU A 206 18.96 -7.53 8.63
C LEU A 206 17.61 -7.54 9.34
N LEU A 207 16.54 -7.95 8.66
CA LEU A 207 15.20 -8.02 9.22
C LEU A 207 15.02 -9.14 10.24
N LYS A 208 15.78 -10.24 10.13
CA LYS A 208 15.84 -11.29 11.14
C LYS A 208 16.60 -10.87 12.38
N ALA A 209 17.65 -10.07 12.25
CA ALA A 209 18.41 -9.54 13.38
C ALA A 209 17.64 -8.44 14.14
N ALA A 210 16.83 -7.63 13.43
CA ALA A 210 16.01 -6.59 14.04
C ALA A 210 14.85 -7.20 14.84
N GLN A 211 14.61 -6.65 16.05
CA GLN A 211 13.59 -7.13 16.96
C GLN A 211 12.50 -6.08 17.16
N MET A 212 11.26 -6.55 17.32
CA MET A 212 10.13 -5.73 17.74
C MET A 212 9.39 -6.38 18.91
N SER A 213 8.64 -5.59 19.66
CA SER A 213 7.81 -6.10 20.74
C SER A 213 6.42 -6.46 20.24
N VAL A 214 5.98 -7.67 20.51
CA VAL A 214 4.60 -8.15 20.28
C VAL A 214 4.10 -8.76 21.57
N GLU A 215 3.07 -8.17 22.17
CA GLU A 215 2.49 -8.64 23.45
C GLU A 215 3.56 -8.86 24.55
N GLY A 216 4.52 -7.93 24.63
CA GLY A 216 5.63 -7.98 25.59
C GLY A 216 6.77 -8.93 25.23
N LYS A 217 6.67 -9.70 24.16
CA LYS A 217 7.72 -10.61 23.69
C LYS A 217 8.50 -9.98 22.53
N LYS A 218 9.83 -10.18 22.54
CA LYS A 218 10.67 -9.80 21.39
C LYS A 218 10.57 -10.86 20.31
N VAL A 219 10.27 -10.42 19.07
CA VAL A 219 10.22 -11.29 17.88
C VAL A 219 11.01 -10.65 16.75
N PRO A 220 11.66 -11.45 15.89
CA PRO A 220 12.30 -10.93 14.67
C PRO A 220 11.28 -10.21 13.79
N VAL A 221 11.64 -9.04 13.26
CA VAL A 221 10.75 -8.27 12.37
C VAL A 221 10.39 -9.06 11.12
N TYR A 222 11.34 -9.79 10.54
CA TYR A 222 11.07 -10.68 9.41
C TYR A 222 9.95 -11.68 9.71
N ASP A 223 10.05 -12.40 10.84
CA ASP A 223 9.09 -13.43 11.21
C ASP A 223 7.69 -12.82 11.44
N ARG A 224 7.65 -11.62 12.05
CA ARG A 224 6.39 -10.90 12.22
C ARG A 224 5.77 -10.50 10.89
N ILE A 225 6.55 -9.98 9.94
CA ILE A 225 6.08 -9.63 8.60
C ILE A 225 5.49 -10.86 7.91
N MET A 226 6.22 -11.98 7.89
CA MET A 226 5.77 -13.21 7.21
C MET A 226 4.53 -13.81 7.87
N SER A 227 4.45 -13.79 9.20
CA SER A 227 3.27 -14.23 9.95
C SER A 227 2.02 -13.39 9.60
N LEU A 228 2.17 -12.06 9.58
CA LEU A 228 1.05 -11.16 9.25
C LEU A 228 0.66 -11.25 7.77
N LEU A 229 1.62 -11.37 6.86
CA LEU A 229 1.35 -11.61 5.45
C LEU A 229 0.50 -12.88 5.26
N GLY A 230 0.86 -13.96 5.95
CA GLY A 230 0.07 -15.20 5.95
C GLY A 230 -1.32 -15.01 6.56
N ALA A 231 -1.44 -14.25 7.64
CA ALA A 231 -2.73 -13.96 8.29
C ALA A 231 -3.69 -13.15 7.40
N MET A 232 -3.14 -12.17 6.63
CA MET A 232 -3.92 -11.32 5.72
C MET A 232 -4.31 -12.02 4.40
N LYS A 233 -3.56 -13.06 3.99
CA LYS A 233 -3.87 -13.86 2.78
C LYS A 233 -4.98 -14.90 2.99
N ARG A 234 -5.40 -15.15 4.23
CA ARG A 234 -6.48 -16.13 4.51
C ARG A 234 -7.82 -15.62 3.96
N PRO A 235 -8.75 -16.50 3.54
CA PRO A 235 -10.10 -16.08 3.13
C PRO A 235 -10.82 -15.24 4.19
N ASN A 236 -10.59 -15.57 5.48
CA ASN A 236 -11.02 -14.77 6.62
C ASN A 236 -9.79 -14.24 7.36
N PRO A 237 -9.31 -13.03 7.03
CA PRO A 237 -8.11 -12.48 7.64
C PRO A 237 -8.27 -12.27 9.14
N THR A 238 -7.28 -12.72 9.90
CA THR A 238 -7.26 -12.58 11.37
C THR A 238 -6.54 -11.33 11.84
N PHE A 239 -5.99 -10.55 10.91
CA PHE A 239 -5.32 -9.28 11.18
C PHE A 239 -5.67 -8.25 10.11
N ASP A 240 -5.84 -7.00 10.54
CA ASP A 240 -5.97 -5.85 9.65
C ASP A 240 -5.25 -4.65 10.29
N PRO A 241 -4.40 -3.91 9.54
CA PRO A 241 -3.65 -2.76 10.05
C PRO A 241 -4.52 -1.66 10.66
N PHE A 242 -5.75 -1.51 10.16
CA PHE A 242 -6.70 -0.53 10.67
C PHE A 242 -7.66 -1.12 11.71
N THR A 243 -7.14 -2.01 12.57
CA THR A 243 -7.82 -2.44 13.81
C THR A 243 -7.33 -1.59 14.97
N GLY A 244 -8.27 -0.95 15.69
CA GLY A 244 -7.97 -0.02 16.76
C GLY A 244 -7.41 -0.68 18.06
N PRO A 245 -6.88 0.15 18.96
CA PRO A 245 -7.07 1.59 19.02
C PRO A 245 -6.10 2.35 18.10
N ILE A 246 -6.62 3.21 17.23
CA ILE A 246 -5.81 4.10 16.38
C ILE A 246 -6.14 5.54 16.73
N LYS A 247 -5.10 6.33 17.03
CA LYS A 247 -5.17 7.75 17.35
C LYS A 247 -4.52 8.57 16.25
N ASP A 248 -5.07 9.74 15.98
CA ASP A 248 -4.44 10.73 15.12
C ASP A 248 -3.29 11.49 15.84
N ARG A 249 -2.66 12.43 15.13
CA ARG A 249 -1.56 13.25 15.68
C ARG A 249 -1.96 14.12 16.88
N LYS A 250 -3.26 14.41 17.04
CA LYS A 250 -3.80 15.18 18.16
C LYS A 250 -4.20 14.29 19.33
N GLY A 251 -4.01 12.97 19.23
CA GLY A 251 -4.38 11.99 20.25
C GLY A 251 -5.87 11.59 20.22
N VAL A 252 -6.63 12.09 19.24
CA VAL A 252 -8.05 11.73 19.08
C VAL A 252 -8.16 10.31 18.56
N VAL A 253 -8.96 9.47 19.23
CA VAL A 253 -9.24 8.10 18.82
C VAL A 253 -10.09 8.14 17.53
N ARG A 254 -9.52 7.64 16.43
CA ARG A 254 -10.21 7.53 15.15
C ARG A 254 -10.84 6.14 14.97
N ILE A 255 -10.16 5.10 15.43
CA ILE A 255 -10.69 3.74 15.43
C ILE A 255 -10.58 3.20 16.86
N PRO A 256 -11.71 2.91 17.51
CA PRO A 256 -11.74 2.37 18.88
C PRO A 256 -11.05 1.01 19.00
N ALA A 257 -10.64 0.67 20.25
CA ALA A 257 -10.00 -0.61 20.54
C ALA A 257 -10.85 -1.81 20.09
N GLY A 258 -10.21 -2.78 19.45
CA GLY A 258 -10.85 -4.01 18.97
C GLY A 258 -11.76 -3.85 17.76
N ARG A 259 -12.03 -2.62 17.29
CA ARG A 259 -12.84 -2.38 16.07
C ARG A 259 -11.94 -2.28 14.83
N LYS A 260 -12.34 -2.93 13.77
CA LYS A 260 -11.75 -2.74 12.44
C LYS A 260 -12.40 -1.53 11.75
N ALA A 261 -11.62 -0.77 10.97
CA ALA A 261 -12.16 0.27 10.11
C ALA A 261 -13.19 -0.28 9.12
N THR A 262 -14.29 0.43 8.96
CA THR A 262 -15.29 0.13 7.93
C THR A 262 -14.76 0.49 6.54
N LEU A 263 -15.36 -0.08 5.49
CA LEU A 263 -14.99 0.28 4.12
C LEU A 263 -15.17 1.79 3.87
N ASN A 264 -16.24 2.39 4.40
CA ASN A 264 -16.45 3.82 4.25
C ASN A 264 -15.35 4.66 4.92
N GLU A 265 -14.90 4.29 6.12
CA GLU A 265 -13.76 4.95 6.78
C GLU A 265 -12.46 4.80 5.99
N LEU A 266 -12.25 3.65 5.34
CA LEU A 266 -11.11 3.46 4.46
C LEU A 266 -11.20 4.34 3.20
N LEU A 267 -12.38 4.44 2.59
CA LEU A 267 -12.60 5.21 1.35
C LEU A 267 -12.66 6.73 1.57
N THR A 268 -12.85 7.19 2.82
CA THR A 268 -12.94 8.62 3.17
C THR A 268 -11.81 9.06 4.10
N MET A 269 -10.72 8.28 4.19
CA MET A 269 -9.61 8.54 5.11
C MET A 269 -8.93 9.91 4.84
N GLU A 270 -8.76 10.69 5.92
CA GLU A 270 -8.10 11.99 5.93
C GLU A 270 -6.61 11.91 6.29
#